data_11c755826b87e6b7a635d0475c4179c7
#
_entry.id   11c755826b87e6b7a635d0475c4179c7
#
_cell.length_a   1.000
_cell.length_b   1.000
_cell.length_c   1.000
_cell.angle_alpha   90.00
_cell.angle_beta   90.00
_cell.angle_gamma   90.00
#
_symmetry.space_group_name_H-M   'P 1'
#
loop_
_entity.id
_entity.type
_entity.pdbx_description
1 polymer ?
#
loop_
_entity_poly.entity_id
_entity_poly.type
_entity_poly.pdbx_seq_one_letter_code
_entity_poly.pdbx_strand_id
1 'polypeptide(L)'
;DVYKRQFLIECIESIRNNIPEDMPLFMRIDAHDDCLEDGLTIEEVIEFCKSAKKAGVDVLDVSRGNFSSAAIKYEVPPVDLPRGFNVENAARIKKETGMITVAVGRINAPEQADEIIRSGKADMVVIGRAQLADPEFCNKAMNGKIEDIIRCVGCNQGCYDGYASPEVPFITCMRNPALGREAEYGLLKTDSPKKVLVIGGGVSGLEAAINLKDIGHNPIVCEASDSLGGQFVLAGAAPRKGEMKEAAISMGEMAKRKGIEIRLSTVVTPKVIEEINPDVVIVAVGSEPINLKVSGADLENVTNSHDVLSGKVNISGKVVIIGGGLVGLEVAEYISGKADKITVIEMLDQVAKDLGQLRKICVMENLFAESINTIT
;
A
#
# COMPACT_ATOMS: atom_id res chain seq x y z
N ASP A 1 21.79 30.28 -2.54
CA ASP A 1 22.92 30.89 -1.89
C ASP A 1 24.17 30.02 -2.06
N VAL A 2 25.24 30.56 -2.65
CA VAL A 2 26.48 29.81 -2.97
C VAL A 2 27.06 29.19 -1.71
N TYR A 3 27.00 29.87 -0.56
CA TYR A 3 27.54 29.40 0.72
C TYR A 3 26.79 28.16 1.27
N LYS A 4 25.48 28.06 1.08
CA LYS A 4 24.69 26.89 1.53
C LYS A 4 25.05 25.63 0.76
N ARG A 5 25.49 25.75 -0.48
CA ARG A 5 25.92 24.64 -1.35
C ARG A 5 27.37 24.22 -1.16
N GLN A 6 28.22 25.14 -0.68
CA GLN A 6 29.67 24.95 -0.59
C GLN A 6 30.03 23.71 0.22
N PHE A 7 29.49 23.56 1.43
CA PHE A 7 29.79 22.42 2.31
C PHE A 7 29.46 21.07 1.63
N LEU A 8 28.31 20.97 0.96
CA LEU A 8 27.94 19.73 0.26
C LEU A 8 28.88 19.45 -0.92
N ILE A 9 29.30 20.47 -1.65
CA ILE A 9 30.25 20.31 -2.76
C ILE A 9 31.61 19.85 -2.24
N GLU A 10 32.11 20.45 -1.17
CA GLU A 10 33.38 20.05 -0.52
C GLU A 10 33.30 18.59 -0.02
N CYS A 11 32.17 18.15 0.52
CA CYS A 11 31.97 16.75 0.88
C CYS A 11 32.02 15.80 -0.35
N ILE A 12 31.38 16.18 -1.45
CA ILE A 12 31.40 15.40 -2.70
C ILE A 12 32.83 15.30 -3.23
N GLU A 13 33.54 16.42 -3.32
CA GLU A 13 34.93 16.47 -3.78
C GLU A 13 35.85 15.63 -2.88
N SER A 14 35.65 15.71 -1.57
CA SER A 14 36.41 14.90 -0.61
C SER A 14 36.15 13.40 -0.81
N ILE A 15 34.91 12.99 -1.00
CA ILE A 15 34.59 11.59 -1.28
C ILE A 15 35.22 11.16 -2.60
N ARG A 16 35.04 11.92 -3.68
CA ARG A 16 35.57 11.60 -5.03
C ARG A 16 37.11 11.44 -4.99
N ASN A 17 37.80 12.27 -4.25
CA ASN A 17 39.27 12.22 -4.11
C ASN A 17 39.76 11.00 -3.31
N ASN A 18 38.90 10.32 -2.56
CA ASN A 18 39.24 9.19 -1.70
C ASN A 18 38.65 7.83 -2.15
N ILE A 19 37.96 7.79 -3.27
CA ILE A 19 37.46 6.55 -3.88
C ILE A 19 38.13 6.30 -5.24
N PRO A 20 38.18 5.04 -5.75
CA PRO A 20 38.69 4.75 -7.09
C PRO A 20 37.96 5.55 -8.17
N GLU A 21 38.67 5.91 -9.24
CA GLU A 21 38.09 6.70 -10.35
C GLU A 21 36.94 5.97 -11.05
N ASP A 22 37.00 4.66 -11.14
CA ASP A 22 35.99 3.79 -11.76
C ASP A 22 34.83 3.43 -10.81
N MET A 23 34.88 3.84 -9.54
CA MET A 23 33.79 3.64 -8.58
C MET A 23 32.72 4.72 -8.76
N PRO A 24 31.46 4.37 -9.13
CA PRO A 24 30.41 5.35 -9.30
C PRO A 24 29.97 5.96 -7.99
N LEU A 25 29.82 7.29 -7.96
CA LEU A 25 29.33 8.06 -6.82
C LEU A 25 27.85 8.40 -7.00
N PHE A 26 27.01 7.81 -6.17
CA PHE A 26 25.57 8.08 -6.11
C PHE A 26 25.28 9.18 -5.09
N MET A 27 24.39 10.09 -5.43
CA MET A 27 23.85 11.09 -4.52
C MET A 27 22.34 11.02 -4.49
N ARG A 28 21.76 10.83 -3.29
CA ARG A 28 20.31 10.96 -3.10
C ARG A 28 19.97 12.41 -2.81
N ILE A 29 18.95 12.92 -3.51
CA ILE A 29 18.46 14.29 -3.38
C ILE A 29 16.94 14.30 -3.35
N ASP A 30 16.36 15.32 -2.74
CA ASP A 30 14.95 15.63 -2.91
C ASP A 30 14.77 16.52 -4.14
N ALA A 31 13.72 16.26 -4.92
CA ALA A 31 13.44 17.01 -6.14
C ALA A 31 13.10 18.48 -5.84
N HIS A 32 12.40 18.71 -4.74
CA HIS A 32 12.05 20.03 -4.20
C HIS A 32 11.45 19.89 -2.79
N ASP A 33 11.46 20.98 -2.02
CA ASP A 33 10.83 21.02 -0.71
C ASP A 33 9.35 21.40 -0.81
N ASP A 34 8.47 20.44 -0.52
CA ASP A 34 7.02 20.66 -0.49
C ASP A 34 6.59 21.27 0.86
N CYS A 35 5.53 22.06 0.83
CA CYS A 35 4.86 22.58 2.04
C CYS A 35 5.74 23.45 2.95
N LEU A 36 6.82 24.03 2.42
CA LEU A 36 7.69 24.99 3.10
C LEU A 36 7.68 26.31 2.33
N GLU A 37 7.47 27.44 3.02
CA GLU A 37 7.36 28.77 2.41
C GLU A 37 8.64 29.16 1.65
N ASP A 38 9.81 28.91 2.25
CA ASP A 38 11.13 29.16 1.67
C ASP A 38 11.85 27.87 1.25
N GLY A 39 11.09 26.82 0.90
CA GLY A 39 11.63 25.54 0.48
C GLY A 39 12.34 25.62 -0.87
N LEU A 40 13.30 24.72 -1.10
CA LEU A 40 14.00 24.62 -2.38
C LEU A 40 13.04 24.28 -3.51
N THR A 41 13.12 25.03 -4.59
CA THR A 41 12.42 24.74 -5.84
C THR A 41 13.18 23.68 -6.66
N ILE A 42 12.51 23.02 -7.57
CA ILE A 42 13.17 22.05 -8.46
C ILE A 42 14.24 22.74 -9.35
N GLU A 43 14.06 23.99 -9.70
CA GLU A 43 15.03 24.79 -10.45
C GLU A 43 16.34 24.94 -9.66
N GLU A 44 16.24 25.25 -8.38
CA GLU A 44 17.42 25.42 -7.50
C GLU A 44 18.11 24.08 -7.27
N VAL A 45 17.35 22.97 -7.13
CA VAL A 45 17.88 21.62 -7.04
C VAL A 45 18.62 21.23 -8.32
N ILE A 46 18.07 21.52 -9.49
CA ILE A 46 18.72 21.29 -10.81
C ILE A 46 20.06 22.03 -10.89
N GLU A 47 20.12 23.30 -10.48
CA GLU A 47 21.37 24.07 -10.47
C GLU A 47 22.39 23.48 -9.49
N PHE A 48 21.94 22.98 -8.34
CA PHE A 48 22.79 22.23 -7.42
C PHE A 48 23.33 20.94 -8.06
N CYS A 49 22.47 20.16 -8.74
CA CYS A 49 22.86 18.92 -9.42
C CYS A 49 23.92 19.16 -10.51
N LYS A 50 23.82 20.25 -11.26
CA LYS A 50 24.85 20.65 -12.24
C LYS A 50 26.20 20.91 -11.56
N SER A 51 26.19 21.48 -10.36
CA SER A 51 27.41 21.71 -9.56
C SER A 51 27.95 20.38 -8.99
N ALA A 52 27.08 19.52 -8.47
CA ALA A 52 27.43 18.20 -7.97
C ALA A 52 28.04 17.30 -9.06
N LYS A 53 27.50 17.37 -10.29
CA LYS A 53 28.08 16.69 -11.47
C LYS A 53 29.54 17.12 -11.70
N LYS A 54 29.84 18.43 -11.62
CA LYS A 54 31.21 18.96 -11.79
C LYS A 54 32.13 18.51 -10.66
N ALA A 55 31.59 18.34 -9.45
CA ALA A 55 32.32 17.85 -8.27
C ALA A 55 32.54 16.32 -8.28
N GLY A 56 31.91 15.57 -9.22
CA GLY A 56 32.18 14.17 -9.44
C GLY A 56 31.05 13.21 -9.03
N VAL A 57 29.82 13.67 -8.89
CA VAL A 57 28.65 12.80 -8.77
C VAL A 57 28.30 12.22 -10.13
N ASP A 58 28.10 10.89 -10.20
CA ASP A 58 27.77 10.16 -11.42
C ASP A 58 26.27 9.92 -11.56
N VAL A 59 25.59 9.61 -10.47
CA VAL A 59 24.18 9.17 -10.45
C VAL A 59 23.37 9.94 -9.41
N LEU A 60 22.17 10.37 -9.79
CA LEU A 60 21.21 11.03 -8.91
C LEU A 60 20.04 10.08 -8.57
N ASP A 61 19.87 9.77 -7.29
CA ASP A 61 18.68 9.10 -6.76
C ASP A 61 17.68 10.18 -6.32
N VAL A 62 16.61 10.35 -7.12
CA VAL A 62 15.68 11.48 -7.00
C VAL A 62 14.53 11.14 -6.07
N SER A 63 14.61 11.57 -4.82
CA SER A 63 13.61 11.43 -3.77
C SER A 63 12.64 12.62 -3.74
N ARG A 64 11.72 12.63 -2.79
CA ARG A 64 10.80 13.72 -2.49
C ARG A 64 10.26 13.59 -1.07
N GLY A 65 10.13 14.70 -0.39
CA GLY A 65 9.53 14.80 0.93
C GLY A 65 10.50 15.33 1.98
N ASN A 66 9.97 15.75 3.12
CA ASN A 66 10.74 16.21 4.24
C ASN A 66 10.00 15.95 5.57
N PHE A 67 10.74 15.86 6.67
CA PHE A 67 10.19 15.60 8.00
C PHE A 67 9.64 16.87 8.70
N SER A 68 9.85 18.03 8.13
CA SER A 68 9.51 19.31 8.77
C SER A 68 8.09 19.80 8.45
N SER A 69 7.39 19.14 7.54
CA SER A 69 6.08 19.57 7.05
C SER A 69 5.16 18.40 6.69
N ALA A 70 3.97 18.70 6.18
CA ALA A 70 3.05 17.70 5.63
C ALA A 70 3.66 16.91 4.44
N ALA A 71 4.79 17.37 3.88
CA ALA A 71 5.52 16.67 2.83
C ALA A 71 6.17 15.35 3.29
N ILE A 72 6.17 15.05 4.59
CA ILE A 72 6.56 13.73 5.12
C ILE A 72 5.77 12.58 4.45
N LYS A 73 4.55 12.83 3.97
CA LYS A 73 3.75 11.86 3.20
C LYS A 73 4.43 11.40 1.90
N TYR A 74 5.38 12.15 1.36
CA TYR A 74 6.12 11.82 0.13
C TYR A 74 7.35 10.96 0.40
N GLU A 75 7.88 10.93 1.64
CA GLU A 75 9.01 10.08 2.03
C GLU A 75 8.68 8.59 1.93
N VAL A 76 7.54 8.20 2.51
CA VAL A 76 7.02 6.84 2.42
C VAL A 76 5.57 6.90 1.94
N PRO A 77 5.36 7.19 0.65
CA PRO A 77 4.05 7.57 0.11
C PRO A 77 2.99 6.50 0.32
N PRO A 78 1.83 6.85 0.96
CA PRO A 78 0.72 5.91 1.16
C PRO A 78 -0.06 5.65 -0.12
N VAL A 79 -1.06 4.76 -0.04
CA VAL A 79 -1.96 4.39 -1.14
C VAL A 79 -2.71 5.59 -1.71
N ASP A 80 -2.87 6.63 -0.93
CA ASP A 80 -3.54 7.88 -1.31
C ASP A 80 -2.80 8.66 -2.43
N LEU A 81 -1.51 8.44 -2.58
CA LEU A 81 -0.70 9.02 -3.66
C LEU A 81 -0.61 8.07 -4.87
N PRO A 82 -0.60 8.58 -6.10
CA PRO A 82 -0.53 7.73 -7.29
C PRO A 82 0.79 6.98 -7.40
N ARG A 83 0.76 5.82 -8.07
CA ARG A 83 1.98 5.08 -8.43
C ARG A 83 2.87 5.93 -9.33
N GLY A 84 4.17 6.00 -9.02
CA GLY A 84 5.14 6.78 -9.79
C GLY A 84 5.03 8.30 -9.63
N PHE A 85 4.38 8.78 -8.56
CA PHE A 85 4.08 10.21 -8.32
C PHE A 85 5.29 11.15 -8.45
N ASN A 86 6.51 10.63 -8.28
CA ASN A 86 7.75 11.42 -8.33
C ASN A 86 8.57 11.22 -9.63
N VAL A 87 8.11 10.40 -10.56
CA VAL A 87 8.85 10.04 -11.78
C VAL A 87 9.10 11.24 -12.69
N GLU A 88 8.14 12.16 -12.80
CA GLU A 88 8.28 13.37 -13.65
C GLU A 88 9.37 14.32 -13.11
N ASN A 89 9.59 14.37 -11.80
CA ASN A 89 10.68 15.12 -11.20
C ASN A 89 12.04 14.53 -11.60
N ALA A 90 12.19 13.22 -11.52
CA ALA A 90 13.39 12.52 -11.97
C ALA A 90 13.64 12.78 -13.48
N ALA A 91 12.60 12.68 -14.29
CA ALA A 91 12.68 12.94 -15.74
C ALA A 91 13.12 14.38 -16.05
N ARG A 92 12.59 15.36 -15.33
CA ARG A 92 12.97 16.76 -15.47
C ARG A 92 14.44 16.98 -15.08
N ILE A 93 14.86 16.48 -13.93
CA ILE A 93 16.25 16.59 -13.47
C ILE A 93 17.20 15.91 -14.46
N LYS A 94 16.88 14.70 -14.94
CA LYS A 94 17.63 14.00 -15.98
C LYS A 94 17.81 14.86 -17.23
N LYS A 95 16.71 15.39 -17.75
CA LYS A 95 16.72 16.19 -18.98
C LYS A 95 17.59 17.43 -18.86
N GLU A 96 17.53 18.13 -17.72
CA GLU A 96 18.21 19.42 -17.54
C GLU A 96 19.66 19.30 -17.08
N THR A 97 20.05 18.17 -16.46
CA THR A 97 21.42 17.91 -16.01
C THR A 97 22.21 17.00 -16.95
N GLY A 98 21.52 16.18 -17.75
CA GLY A 98 22.13 15.10 -18.54
C GLY A 98 22.87 14.08 -17.69
N MET A 99 22.44 13.87 -16.43
CA MET A 99 22.99 12.86 -15.53
C MET A 99 22.17 11.59 -15.57
N ILE A 100 22.79 10.47 -15.22
CA ILE A 100 22.09 9.22 -14.91
C ILE A 100 21.19 9.46 -13.71
N THR A 101 19.92 9.07 -13.81
CA THR A 101 18.95 9.26 -12.72
C THR A 101 18.26 7.98 -12.34
N VAL A 102 17.93 7.88 -11.07
CA VAL A 102 17.13 6.81 -10.47
C VAL A 102 15.81 7.40 -10.04
N ALA A 103 14.70 6.84 -10.50
CA ALA A 103 13.36 7.25 -10.09
C ALA A 103 12.86 6.41 -8.93
N VAL A 104 12.22 7.06 -7.96
CA VAL A 104 11.55 6.43 -6.81
C VAL A 104 10.16 7.01 -6.61
N GLY A 105 9.29 6.26 -5.97
CA GLY A 105 7.95 6.74 -5.56
C GLY A 105 6.82 5.82 -5.99
N ARG A 106 6.46 4.86 -5.13
CA ARG A 106 5.40 3.88 -5.38
C ARG A 106 5.54 3.13 -6.72
N ILE A 107 6.75 2.68 -7.03
CA ILE A 107 7.01 1.75 -8.12
C ILE A 107 6.86 0.35 -7.53
N ASN A 108 5.78 -0.36 -7.90
CA ASN A 108 5.41 -1.64 -7.31
C ASN A 108 4.96 -2.68 -8.34
N ALA A 109 5.25 -2.43 -9.62
CA ALA A 109 4.96 -3.33 -10.71
C ALA A 109 6.13 -3.35 -11.72
N PRO A 110 6.53 -4.53 -12.25
CA PRO A 110 7.59 -4.62 -13.26
C PRO A 110 7.27 -3.83 -14.53
N GLU A 111 6.01 -3.85 -14.95
CA GLU A 111 5.54 -3.13 -16.15
C GLU A 111 5.70 -1.62 -15.99
N GLN A 112 5.44 -1.11 -14.80
CA GLN A 112 5.65 0.31 -14.47
C GLN A 112 7.14 0.67 -14.51
N ALA A 113 7.99 -0.18 -13.94
CA ALA A 113 9.45 0.01 -13.94
C ALA A 113 10.01 0.04 -15.37
N ASP A 114 9.58 -0.91 -16.19
CA ASP A 114 9.98 -1.02 -17.60
C ASP A 114 9.53 0.20 -18.42
N GLU A 115 8.30 0.67 -18.23
CA GLU A 115 7.77 1.87 -18.91
C GLU A 115 8.56 3.14 -18.53
N ILE A 116 8.94 3.32 -17.27
CA ILE A 116 9.74 4.45 -16.82
C ILE A 116 11.09 4.48 -17.55
N ILE A 117 11.75 3.34 -17.69
CA ILE A 117 13.04 3.22 -18.36
C ILE A 117 12.90 3.38 -19.88
N ARG A 118 11.95 2.69 -20.50
CA ARG A 118 11.72 2.75 -21.95
C ARG A 118 11.32 4.15 -22.43
N SER A 119 10.52 4.84 -21.65
CA SER A 119 10.13 6.24 -21.97
C SER A 119 11.27 7.23 -21.77
N GLY A 120 12.42 6.80 -21.24
CA GLY A 120 13.58 7.62 -20.98
C GLY A 120 13.45 8.57 -19.80
N LYS A 121 12.42 8.40 -18.96
CA LYS A 121 12.15 9.25 -17.79
C LYS A 121 13.22 9.09 -16.71
N ALA A 122 13.77 7.89 -16.56
CA ALA A 122 14.91 7.60 -15.70
C ALA A 122 15.76 6.49 -16.33
N ASP A 123 16.96 6.27 -15.79
CA ASP A 123 17.86 5.20 -16.23
C ASP A 123 17.73 3.95 -15.35
N MET A 124 17.32 4.16 -14.11
CA MET A 124 17.09 3.12 -13.10
C MET A 124 15.85 3.45 -12.26
N VAL A 125 15.37 2.46 -11.51
CA VAL A 125 14.27 2.62 -10.55
C VAL A 125 14.64 2.02 -9.19
N VAL A 126 14.11 2.62 -8.11
CA VAL A 126 14.18 2.07 -6.75
C VAL A 126 12.88 1.39 -6.40
N ILE A 127 12.96 0.14 -5.97
CA ILE A 127 11.82 -0.69 -5.60
C ILE A 127 11.98 -1.12 -4.13
N GLY A 128 11.67 -0.23 -3.18
CA GLY A 128 11.82 -0.50 -1.74
C GLY A 128 10.71 -1.42 -1.20
N ARG A 129 9.53 -0.85 -0.91
CA ARG A 129 8.43 -1.59 -0.29
C ARG A 129 7.84 -2.72 -1.15
N ALA A 130 8.02 -2.68 -2.47
CA ALA A 130 7.64 -3.80 -3.32
C ALA A 130 8.46 -5.05 -2.99
N GLN A 131 9.76 -4.90 -2.68
CA GLN A 131 10.60 -6.02 -2.23
C GLN A 131 10.32 -6.43 -0.77
N LEU A 132 9.84 -5.53 0.10
CA LEU A 132 9.34 -5.94 1.41
C LEU A 132 8.09 -6.82 1.29
N ALA A 133 7.22 -6.51 0.33
CA ALA A 133 6.02 -7.31 0.06
C ALA A 133 6.36 -8.65 -0.63
N ASP A 134 7.37 -8.65 -1.50
CA ASP A 134 7.82 -9.84 -2.23
C ASP A 134 9.34 -9.79 -2.42
N PRO A 135 10.12 -10.52 -1.61
CA PRO A 135 11.58 -10.56 -1.77
C PRO A 135 12.03 -11.12 -3.12
N GLU A 136 11.21 -11.95 -3.76
CA GLU A 136 11.47 -12.53 -5.07
C GLU A 136 10.96 -11.67 -6.24
N PHE A 137 10.54 -10.42 -5.99
CA PHE A 137 9.98 -9.53 -7.01
C PHE A 137 10.81 -9.48 -8.30
N CYS A 138 12.10 -9.19 -8.19
CA CYS A 138 12.98 -9.09 -9.35
C CYS A 138 13.19 -10.44 -10.04
N ASN A 139 13.38 -11.52 -9.26
CA ASN A 139 13.55 -12.87 -9.80
C ASN A 139 12.29 -13.36 -10.54
N LYS A 140 11.12 -13.12 -9.99
CA LYS A 140 9.83 -13.42 -10.64
C LYS A 140 9.67 -12.62 -11.94
N ALA A 141 9.98 -11.32 -11.91
CA ALA A 141 9.93 -10.47 -13.10
C ALA A 141 10.87 -10.99 -14.22
N MET A 142 12.13 -11.27 -13.89
CA MET A 142 13.12 -11.80 -14.84
C MET A 142 12.71 -13.14 -15.46
N ASN A 143 12.00 -13.98 -14.71
CA ASN A 143 11.54 -15.29 -15.17
C ASN A 143 10.13 -15.26 -15.79
N GLY A 144 9.55 -14.09 -16.04
CA GLY A 144 8.21 -13.94 -16.64
C GLY A 144 7.05 -14.35 -15.73
N LYS A 145 7.29 -14.54 -14.43
CA LYS A 145 6.29 -14.93 -13.43
C LYS A 145 5.61 -13.69 -12.79
N ILE A 146 5.18 -12.77 -13.62
CA ILE A 146 4.62 -11.48 -13.20
C ILE A 146 3.37 -11.66 -12.32
N GLU A 147 2.54 -12.64 -12.65
CA GLU A 147 1.29 -12.94 -11.93
C GLU A 147 1.51 -13.52 -10.52
N ASP A 148 2.72 -14.02 -10.23
CA ASP A 148 3.09 -14.56 -8.92
C ASP A 148 3.71 -13.50 -8.00
N ILE A 149 3.86 -12.27 -8.48
CA ILE A 149 4.42 -11.17 -7.69
C ILE A 149 3.38 -10.67 -6.68
N ILE A 150 3.76 -10.66 -5.40
CA ILE A 150 2.96 -10.08 -4.31
C ILE A 150 3.22 -8.57 -4.26
N ARG A 151 2.30 -7.78 -4.85
CA ARG A 151 2.49 -6.33 -4.96
C ARG A 151 2.24 -5.61 -3.63
N CYS A 152 3.06 -4.60 -3.32
CA CYS A 152 2.84 -3.66 -2.23
C CYS A 152 1.60 -2.82 -2.52
N VAL A 153 0.71 -2.67 -1.54
CA VAL A 153 -0.54 -1.87 -1.65
C VAL A 153 -0.44 -0.47 -1.05
N GLY A 154 0.74 -0.07 -0.59
CA GLY A 154 0.97 1.26 -0.04
C GLY A 154 0.22 1.56 1.27
N CYS A 155 -0.10 0.56 2.09
CA CYS A 155 -0.87 0.74 3.33
C CYS A 155 -0.09 1.44 4.45
N ASN A 156 1.23 1.38 4.44
CA ASN A 156 2.18 1.87 5.44
C ASN A 156 2.10 1.23 6.84
N GLN A 157 1.07 0.46 7.16
CA GLN A 157 0.76 -0.04 8.51
C GLN A 157 1.89 -0.84 9.16
N GLY A 158 2.46 -1.83 8.46
CA GLY A 158 3.51 -2.66 9.02
C GLY A 158 4.92 -2.10 8.85
N CYS A 159 5.17 -1.40 7.75
CA CYS A 159 6.51 -0.88 7.44
C CYS A 159 6.79 0.48 8.09
N TYR A 160 5.96 1.50 7.85
CA TYR A 160 6.19 2.85 8.40
C TYR A 160 5.61 2.99 9.81
N ASP A 161 4.33 2.72 10.00
CA ASP A 161 3.69 2.86 11.31
C ASP A 161 4.27 1.84 12.32
N GLY A 162 4.64 0.63 11.84
CA GLY A 162 5.35 -0.37 12.63
C GLY A 162 6.75 0.09 13.07
N TYR A 163 7.51 0.75 12.18
CA TYR A 163 8.81 1.33 12.53
C TYR A 163 8.71 2.36 13.67
N ALA A 164 7.64 3.16 13.67
CA ALA A 164 7.41 4.16 14.70
C ALA A 164 6.85 3.58 16.01
N SER A 165 6.50 2.28 16.05
CA SER A 165 5.95 1.62 17.24
C SER A 165 7.06 1.08 18.13
N PRO A 166 7.13 1.49 19.42
CA PRO A 166 8.11 0.95 20.35
C PRO A 166 7.82 -0.53 20.75
N GLU A 167 6.63 -1.03 20.45
CA GLU A 167 6.19 -2.38 20.83
C GLU A 167 6.65 -3.46 19.83
N VAL A 168 6.99 -3.05 18.60
CA VAL A 168 7.39 -3.96 17.53
C VAL A 168 8.87 -3.75 17.19
N PRO A 169 9.76 -4.73 17.47
CA PRO A 169 11.19 -4.55 17.29
C PRO A 169 11.65 -4.61 15.82
N PHE A 170 10.75 -4.88 14.89
CA PHE A 170 11.04 -4.99 13.45
C PHE A 170 9.82 -4.58 12.63
N ILE A 171 10.06 -4.20 11.38
CA ILE A 171 8.98 -3.89 10.45
C ILE A 171 8.27 -5.16 9.99
N THR A 172 6.97 -5.03 9.71
CA THR A 172 6.12 -6.10 9.17
C THR A 172 5.48 -5.68 7.87
N CYS A 173 4.81 -6.60 7.19
CA CYS A 173 4.06 -6.29 5.98
C CYS A 173 2.74 -7.07 5.95
N MET A 174 1.63 -6.38 5.67
CA MET A 174 0.33 -7.04 5.55
C MET A 174 0.25 -7.99 4.35
N ARG A 175 1.16 -7.85 3.38
CA ARG A 175 1.24 -8.69 2.18
C ARG A 175 2.28 -9.81 2.29
N ASN A 176 3.20 -9.70 3.23
CA ASN A 176 4.27 -10.66 3.47
C ASN A 176 4.35 -10.98 4.97
N PRO A 177 3.65 -11.99 5.45
CA PRO A 177 3.64 -12.34 6.87
C PRO A 177 4.99 -12.81 7.40
N ALA A 178 5.92 -13.21 6.52
CA ALA A 178 7.26 -13.65 6.90
C ALA A 178 8.23 -12.49 7.14
N LEU A 179 7.91 -11.25 6.70
CA LEU A 179 8.82 -10.12 6.83
C LEU A 179 9.19 -9.86 8.31
N GLY A 180 10.50 -9.84 8.59
CA GLY A 180 11.06 -9.69 9.93
C GLY A 180 11.02 -10.96 10.77
N ARG A 181 10.52 -12.09 10.21
CA ARG A 181 10.38 -13.40 10.87
C ARG A 181 10.76 -14.55 9.92
N GLU A 182 11.63 -14.28 8.96
CA GLU A 182 11.96 -15.20 7.87
C GLU A 182 12.51 -16.54 8.40
N ALA A 183 13.26 -16.50 9.52
CA ALA A 183 13.79 -17.70 10.15
C ALA A 183 12.70 -18.60 10.76
N GLU A 184 11.57 -18.01 11.19
CA GLU A 184 10.44 -18.74 11.77
C GLU A 184 9.53 -19.32 10.65
N TYR A 185 9.41 -18.58 9.55
CA TYR A 185 8.57 -18.94 8.41
C TYR A 185 9.28 -19.78 7.35
N GLY A 186 10.51 -20.23 7.61
CA GLY A 186 11.20 -21.17 6.73
C GLY A 186 10.32 -22.40 6.50
N LEU A 187 9.70 -22.47 5.31
CA LEU A 187 8.69 -23.47 4.98
C LEU A 187 9.32 -24.86 4.89
N LEU A 188 9.30 -25.58 6.02
CA LEU A 188 9.60 -27.01 6.03
C LEU A 188 8.44 -27.75 5.38
N LYS A 189 8.74 -28.55 4.37
CA LYS A 189 7.76 -29.46 3.77
C LYS A 189 7.31 -30.46 4.83
N THR A 190 6.00 -30.77 4.83
CA THR A 190 5.47 -31.81 5.70
C THR A 190 5.63 -33.20 5.09
N ASP A 191 6.01 -34.16 5.92
CA ASP A 191 6.01 -35.58 5.54
C ASP A 191 4.65 -36.26 5.78
N SER A 192 3.72 -35.53 6.40
CA SER A 192 2.37 -36.03 6.73
C SER A 192 1.29 -35.07 6.21
N PRO A 193 1.01 -35.07 4.88
CA PRO A 193 -0.01 -34.25 4.27
C PRO A 193 -1.39 -34.45 4.92
N LYS A 194 -2.06 -33.35 5.29
CA LYS A 194 -3.41 -33.36 5.86
C LYS A 194 -4.39 -32.74 4.89
N LYS A 195 -5.63 -33.20 4.93
CA LYS A 195 -6.78 -32.53 4.30
C LYS A 195 -7.24 -31.42 5.23
N VAL A 196 -7.14 -30.17 4.79
CA VAL A 196 -7.49 -29.00 5.61
C VAL A 196 -8.66 -28.26 4.99
N LEU A 197 -9.76 -28.16 5.72
CA LEU A 197 -10.88 -27.32 5.31
C LEU A 197 -10.65 -25.88 5.80
N VAL A 198 -10.62 -24.93 4.87
CA VAL A 198 -10.58 -23.50 5.17
C VAL A 198 -11.96 -22.92 4.90
N ILE A 199 -12.59 -22.37 5.94
CA ILE A 199 -13.93 -21.77 5.87
C ILE A 199 -13.77 -20.26 5.70
N GLY A 200 -14.09 -19.76 4.51
CA GLY A 200 -13.96 -18.37 4.10
C GLY A 200 -12.83 -18.14 3.08
N GLY A 201 -13.20 -17.58 1.93
CA GLY A 201 -12.32 -17.24 0.82
C GLY A 201 -11.85 -15.78 0.82
N GLY A 202 -11.88 -15.12 1.99
CA GLY A 202 -11.26 -13.81 2.20
C GLY A 202 -9.73 -13.90 2.25
N VAL A 203 -9.04 -12.75 2.37
CA VAL A 203 -7.56 -12.70 2.33
C VAL A 203 -6.90 -13.59 3.39
N SER A 204 -7.48 -13.71 4.59
CA SER A 204 -6.94 -14.58 5.65
C SER A 204 -7.04 -16.06 5.30
N GLY A 205 -8.19 -16.50 4.77
CA GLY A 205 -8.37 -17.89 4.35
C GLY A 205 -7.54 -18.26 3.13
N LEU A 206 -7.43 -17.34 2.16
CA LEU A 206 -6.58 -17.53 0.98
C LEU A 206 -5.10 -17.63 1.37
N GLU A 207 -4.62 -16.77 2.27
CA GLU A 207 -3.24 -16.84 2.76
C GLU A 207 -2.96 -18.15 3.48
N ALA A 208 -3.86 -18.57 4.37
CA ALA A 208 -3.75 -19.86 5.04
C ALA A 208 -3.69 -21.03 4.04
N ALA A 209 -4.58 -21.04 3.04
CA ALA A 209 -4.63 -22.10 2.04
C ALA A 209 -3.37 -22.12 1.15
N ILE A 210 -2.86 -20.96 0.74
CA ILE A 210 -1.63 -20.84 -0.06
C ILE A 210 -0.45 -21.41 0.72
N ASN A 211 -0.26 -20.97 1.97
CA ASN A 211 0.84 -21.46 2.82
C ASN A 211 0.73 -22.96 3.09
N LEU A 212 -0.47 -23.47 3.40
CA LEU A 212 -0.70 -24.89 3.58
C LEU A 212 -0.32 -25.71 2.35
N LYS A 213 -0.68 -25.21 1.16
CA LYS A 213 -0.30 -25.86 -0.11
C LYS A 213 1.19 -25.86 -0.30
N ASP A 214 1.86 -24.75 -0.01
CA ASP A 214 3.31 -24.60 -0.13
C ASP A 214 4.07 -25.53 0.84
N ILE A 215 3.54 -25.77 2.05
CA ILE A 215 4.09 -26.72 3.00
C ILE A 215 3.86 -28.18 2.55
N GLY A 216 2.83 -28.46 1.73
CA GLY A 216 2.53 -29.80 1.21
C GLY A 216 1.25 -30.42 1.75
N HIS A 217 0.39 -29.64 2.41
CA HIS A 217 -0.95 -30.06 2.79
C HIS A 217 -1.95 -29.97 1.62
N ASN A 218 -3.16 -30.48 1.82
CA ASN A 218 -4.25 -30.47 0.84
C ASN A 218 -5.39 -29.55 1.32
N PRO A 219 -5.29 -28.22 1.12
CA PRO A 219 -6.34 -27.28 1.50
C PRO A 219 -7.52 -27.34 0.54
N ILE A 220 -8.74 -27.22 1.11
CA ILE A 220 -10.02 -27.00 0.41
C ILE A 220 -10.60 -25.71 0.97
N VAL A 221 -10.84 -24.71 0.13
CA VAL A 221 -11.45 -23.44 0.53
C VAL A 221 -12.94 -23.48 0.20
N CYS A 222 -13.80 -23.27 1.19
CA CYS A 222 -15.24 -23.06 1.00
C CYS A 222 -15.57 -21.59 1.27
N GLU A 223 -16.18 -20.93 0.28
CA GLU A 223 -16.62 -19.54 0.34
C GLU A 223 -18.13 -19.45 0.13
N ALA A 224 -18.82 -18.71 1.01
CA ALA A 224 -20.27 -18.55 0.96
C ALA A 224 -20.73 -17.71 -0.22
N SER A 225 -19.93 -16.72 -0.64
CA SER A 225 -20.23 -15.90 -1.82
C SER A 225 -19.81 -16.59 -3.13
N ASP A 226 -20.14 -15.95 -4.24
CA ASP A 226 -19.78 -16.39 -5.59
C ASP A 226 -18.37 -15.95 -6.03
N SER A 227 -17.63 -15.26 -5.15
CA SER A 227 -16.34 -14.67 -5.45
C SER A 227 -15.37 -14.71 -4.25
N LEU A 228 -14.07 -14.70 -4.56
CA LEU A 228 -12.99 -14.67 -3.55
C LEU A 228 -12.58 -13.25 -3.20
N GLY A 229 -11.91 -13.10 -2.04
CA GLY A 229 -11.27 -11.87 -1.60
C GLY A 229 -12.00 -11.16 -0.46
N GLY A 230 -13.28 -11.50 -0.22
CA GLY A 230 -14.05 -11.03 0.94
C GLY A 230 -14.10 -9.51 1.08
N GLN A 231 -14.04 -9.02 2.32
CA GLN A 231 -14.12 -7.59 2.62
C GLN A 231 -12.97 -6.75 2.05
N PHE A 232 -11.86 -7.36 1.66
CA PHE A 232 -10.74 -6.63 1.07
C PHE A 232 -11.06 -6.15 -0.36
N VAL A 233 -11.93 -6.86 -1.07
CA VAL A 233 -12.53 -6.40 -2.33
C VAL A 233 -13.40 -5.18 -2.08
N LEU A 234 -14.22 -5.21 -1.04
CA LEU A 234 -15.09 -4.10 -0.65
C LEU A 234 -14.29 -2.87 -0.21
N ALA A 235 -13.23 -3.06 0.57
CA ALA A 235 -12.32 -1.98 0.96
C ALA A 235 -11.69 -1.25 -0.24
N GLY A 236 -11.48 -1.97 -1.34
CA GLY A 236 -10.99 -1.40 -2.59
C GLY A 236 -11.99 -0.56 -3.38
N ALA A 237 -13.25 -0.48 -2.94
CA ALA A 237 -14.26 0.41 -3.53
C ALA A 237 -14.06 1.88 -3.10
N ALA A 238 -13.44 2.11 -1.94
CA ALA A 238 -13.13 3.45 -1.48
C ALA A 238 -12.15 4.15 -2.44
N PRO A 239 -12.22 5.48 -2.59
CA PRO A 239 -11.32 6.24 -3.45
C PRO A 239 -9.85 5.92 -3.18
N ARG A 240 -9.04 5.86 -4.25
CA ARG A 240 -7.59 5.59 -4.21
C ARG A 240 -7.18 4.21 -3.67
N LYS A 241 -8.14 3.33 -3.27
CA LYS A 241 -7.87 2.01 -2.67
C LYS A 241 -8.01 0.83 -3.63
N GLY A 242 -8.10 1.04 -4.93
CA GLY A 242 -8.22 -0.03 -5.93
C GLY A 242 -7.16 -1.13 -5.80
N GLU A 243 -5.96 -0.79 -5.33
CA GLU A 243 -4.88 -1.76 -5.08
C GLU A 243 -5.22 -2.82 -4.01
N MET A 244 -6.13 -2.52 -3.08
CA MET A 244 -6.63 -3.51 -2.10
C MET A 244 -7.47 -4.58 -2.82
N LYS A 245 -8.36 -4.15 -3.70
CA LYS A 245 -9.17 -5.05 -4.54
C LYS A 245 -8.28 -5.88 -5.46
N GLU A 246 -7.32 -5.25 -6.14
CA GLU A 246 -6.34 -5.95 -7.00
C GLU A 246 -5.58 -7.02 -6.22
N ALA A 247 -5.16 -6.71 -5.01
CA ALA A 247 -4.45 -7.65 -4.13
C ALA A 247 -5.30 -8.86 -3.76
N ALA A 248 -6.57 -8.66 -3.38
CA ALA A 248 -7.48 -9.75 -3.04
C ALA A 248 -7.76 -10.66 -4.25
N ILE A 249 -8.00 -10.08 -5.43
CA ILE A 249 -8.19 -10.83 -6.68
C ILE A 249 -6.93 -11.63 -7.01
N SER A 250 -5.75 -11.02 -6.94
CA SER A 250 -4.47 -11.68 -7.21
C SER A 250 -4.23 -12.88 -6.29
N MET A 251 -4.62 -12.81 -5.01
CA MET A 251 -4.51 -13.95 -4.09
C MET A 251 -5.44 -15.10 -4.50
N GLY A 252 -6.68 -14.80 -4.90
CA GLY A 252 -7.61 -15.79 -5.40
C GLY A 252 -7.08 -16.50 -6.65
N GLU A 253 -6.52 -15.76 -7.59
CA GLU A 253 -5.92 -16.33 -8.80
C GLU A 253 -4.65 -17.15 -8.48
N MET A 254 -3.83 -16.71 -7.53
CA MET A 254 -2.67 -17.47 -7.06
C MET A 254 -3.11 -18.80 -6.44
N ALA A 255 -4.16 -18.81 -5.61
CA ALA A 255 -4.71 -20.04 -5.04
C ALA A 255 -5.17 -21.02 -6.12
N LYS A 256 -5.83 -20.54 -7.17
CA LYS A 256 -6.24 -21.36 -8.34
C LYS A 256 -5.04 -21.93 -9.09
N ARG A 257 -4.03 -21.09 -9.40
CA ARG A 257 -2.79 -21.54 -10.09
C ARG A 257 -2.03 -22.60 -9.31
N LYS A 258 -2.06 -22.53 -7.96
CA LYS A 258 -1.46 -23.55 -7.09
C LYS A 258 -2.28 -24.85 -7.02
N GLY A 259 -3.43 -24.93 -7.69
CA GLY A 259 -4.29 -26.11 -7.69
C GLY A 259 -4.98 -26.36 -6.35
N ILE A 260 -5.32 -25.29 -5.63
CA ILE A 260 -6.14 -25.38 -4.42
C ILE A 260 -7.60 -25.60 -4.83
N GLU A 261 -8.27 -26.57 -4.22
CA GLU A 261 -9.70 -26.80 -4.42
C GLU A 261 -10.51 -25.66 -3.81
N ILE A 262 -11.35 -24.99 -4.62
CA ILE A 262 -12.16 -23.85 -4.20
C ILE A 262 -13.63 -24.16 -4.50
N ARG A 263 -14.47 -24.06 -3.47
CA ARG A 263 -15.92 -24.22 -3.56
C ARG A 263 -16.61 -22.90 -3.25
N LEU A 264 -17.02 -22.19 -4.29
CA LEU A 264 -17.80 -20.96 -4.16
C LEU A 264 -19.27 -21.27 -3.87
N SER A 265 -20.04 -20.26 -3.44
CA SER A 265 -21.46 -20.37 -3.10
C SER A 265 -21.74 -21.53 -2.14
N THR A 266 -20.80 -21.80 -1.23
CA THR A 266 -20.83 -22.94 -0.33
C THR A 266 -20.81 -22.47 1.14
N VAL A 267 -22.00 -22.41 1.74
CA VAL A 267 -22.13 -22.16 3.17
C VAL A 267 -21.77 -23.43 3.93
N VAL A 268 -20.73 -23.35 4.75
CA VAL A 268 -20.27 -24.52 5.52
C VAL A 268 -21.18 -24.77 6.70
N THR A 269 -21.80 -25.94 6.70
CA THR A 269 -22.63 -26.49 7.78
C THR A 269 -21.96 -27.73 8.38
N PRO A 270 -22.39 -28.26 9.54
CA PRO A 270 -21.88 -29.53 10.07
C PRO A 270 -21.92 -30.66 9.04
N LYS A 271 -22.96 -30.72 8.21
CA LYS A 271 -23.08 -31.72 7.16
C LYS A 271 -22.00 -31.58 6.08
N VAL A 272 -21.65 -30.36 5.67
CA VAL A 272 -20.56 -30.12 4.72
C VAL A 272 -19.20 -30.54 5.30
N ILE A 273 -18.98 -30.33 6.61
CA ILE A 273 -17.76 -30.78 7.30
C ILE A 273 -17.69 -32.31 7.31
N GLU A 274 -18.81 -32.98 7.62
CA GLU A 274 -18.88 -34.46 7.60
C GLU A 274 -18.64 -35.02 6.19
N GLU A 275 -19.21 -34.40 5.16
CA GLU A 275 -19.02 -34.80 3.74
C GLU A 275 -17.57 -34.62 3.28
N ILE A 276 -16.91 -33.52 3.65
CA ILE A 276 -15.50 -33.27 3.33
C ILE A 276 -14.59 -34.16 4.15
N ASN A 277 -14.96 -34.47 5.40
CA ASN A 277 -14.17 -35.24 6.35
C ASN A 277 -12.72 -34.76 6.42
N PRO A 278 -12.44 -33.49 6.86
CA PRO A 278 -11.10 -32.93 6.95
C PRO A 278 -10.38 -33.41 8.22
N ASP A 279 -9.06 -33.45 8.17
CA ASP A 279 -8.21 -33.67 9.36
C ASP A 279 -8.17 -32.44 10.27
N VAL A 280 -8.28 -31.24 9.67
CA VAL A 280 -8.22 -29.95 10.36
C VAL A 280 -9.20 -28.97 9.70
N VAL A 281 -9.80 -28.11 10.51
CA VAL A 281 -10.65 -26.99 10.06
C VAL A 281 -10.02 -25.67 10.49
N ILE A 282 -9.88 -24.74 9.54
CA ILE A 282 -9.48 -23.35 9.78
C ILE A 282 -10.70 -22.46 9.52
N VAL A 283 -11.06 -21.65 10.51
CA VAL A 283 -12.19 -20.72 10.45
C VAL A 283 -11.66 -19.33 10.12
N ALA A 284 -12.02 -18.81 8.92
CA ALA A 284 -11.59 -17.51 8.39
C ALA A 284 -12.78 -16.71 7.83
N VAL A 285 -13.90 -16.73 8.53
CA VAL A 285 -15.21 -16.20 8.07
C VAL A 285 -15.32 -14.66 8.10
N GLY A 286 -14.29 -13.98 8.60
CA GLY A 286 -14.27 -12.50 8.65
C GLY A 286 -15.10 -11.94 9.80
N SER A 287 -15.64 -10.74 9.61
CA SER A 287 -16.42 -9.99 10.60
C SER A 287 -17.64 -9.33 9.94
N GLU A 288 -18.60 -8.95 10.75
CA GLU A 288 -19.79 -8.20 10.33
C GLU A 288 -19.79 -6.82 10.99
N PRO A 289 -20.41 -5.79 10.35
CA PRO A 289 -20.59 -4.49 10.95
C PRO A 289 -21.39 -4.57 12.25
N ILE A 290 -20.96 -3.84 13.26
CA ILE A 290 -21.71 -3.71 14.51
C ILE A 290 -22.87 -2.73 14.28
N ASN A 291 -24.08 -3.17 14.56
CA ASN A 291 -25.24 -2.29 14.54
C ASN A 291 -25.25 -1.38 15.78
N LEU A 292 -25.35 -0.09 15.58
CA LEU A 292 -25.45 0.90 16.65
C LEU A 292 -26.75 0.72 17.42
N LYS A 293 -26.67 0.74 18.75
CA LYS A 293 -27.83 0.68 19.65
C LYS A 293 -28.27 2.11 20.03
N VAL A 294 -28.72 2.89 19.05
CA VAL A 294 -29.24 4.24 19.24
C VAL A 294 -30.67 4.34 18.70
N SER A 295 -31.45 5.24 19.25
CA SER A 295 -32.83 5.47 18.78
C SER A 295 -32.81 5.89 17.30
N GLY A 296 -33.60 5.23 16.47
CA GLY A 296 -33.71 5.52 15.04
C GLY A 296 -32.69 4.77 14.16
N ALA A 297 -31.84 3.91 14.72
CA ALA A 297 -30.89 3.10 13.92
C ALA A 297 -31.56 2.10 12.99
N ASP A 298 -32.82 1.81 13.22
CA ASP A 298 -33.69 0.90 12.47
C ASP A 298 -34.56 1.59 11.42
N LEU A 299 -34.43 2.91 11.24
CA LEU A 299 -35.21 3.65 10.23
C LEU A 299 -34.73 3.34 8.82
N GLU A 300 -35.64 3.41 7.84
CA GLU A 300 -35.38 3.07 6.43
C GLU A 300 -34.29 3.93 5.77
N ASN A 301 -34.05 5.13 6.29
CA ASN A 301 -32.99 6.03 5.81
C ASN A 301 -31.63 5.79 6.49
N VAL A 302 -31.50 4.73 7.30
CA VAL A 302 -30.26 4.32 7.95
C VAL A 302 -29.68 3.10 7.25
N THR A 303 -28.42 3.16 6.89
CA THR A 303 -27.72 2.06 6.20
C THR A 303 -26.31 1.90 6.77
N ASN A 304 -25.69 0.79 6.50
CA ASN A 304 -24.31 0.50 6.92
C ASN A 304 -23.29 0.78 5.80
N SER A 305 -22.03 0.89 6.19
CA SER A 305 -20.91 1.18 5.28
C SER A 305 -20.74 0.13 4.18
N HIS A 306 -21.00 -1.15 4.48
CA HIS A 306 -20.84 -2.23 3.51
C HIS A 306 -21.85 -2.13 2.36
N ASP A 307 -23.09 -1.79 2.66
CA ASP A 307 -24.13 -1.63 1.63
C ASP A 307 -23.90 -0.38 0.77
N VAL A 308 -23.34 0.69 1.37
CA VAL A 308 -22.93 1.89 0.64
C VAL A 308 -21.76 1.56 -0.30
N LEU A 309 -20.68 1.00 0.21
CA LEU A 309 -19.46 0.71 -0.57
C LEU A 309 -19.69 -0.38 -1.63
N SER A 310 -20.61 -1.31 -1.40
CA SER A 310 -21.00 -2.32 -2.41
C SER A 310 -21.94 -1.77 -3.48
N GLY A 311 -22.40 -0.53 -3.34
CA GLY A 311 -23.32 0.09 -4.29
C GLY A 311 -24.77 -0.42 -4.22
N LYS A 312 -25.15 -1.13 -3.17
CA LYS A 312 -26.53 -1.59 -2.95
C LYS A 312 -27.50 -0.47 -2.63
N VAL A 313 -26.99 0.64 -2.09
CA VAL A 313 -27.79 1.80 -1.70
C VAL A 313 -27.35 3.02 -2.50
N ASN A 314 -28.32 3.72 -3.10
CA ASN A 314 -28.09 5.00 -3.75
C ASN A 314 -28.06 6.12 -2.71
N ILE A 315 -26.98 6.89 -2.71
CA ILE A 315 -26.78 8.00 -1.79
C ILE A 315 -27.09 9.33 -2.48
N SER A 316 -27.88 10.19 -1.81
CA SER A 316 -28.21 11.55 -2.27
C SER A 316 -28.61 12.44 -1.09
N GLY A 317 -28.71 13.74 -1.31
CA GLY A 317 -29.16 14.70 -0.30
C GLY A 317 -28.13 14.93 0.81
N LYS A 318 -28.63 15.18 2.02
CA LYS A 318 -27.80 15.43 3.20
C LYS A 318 -27.51 14.11 3.91
N VAL A 319 -26.25 13.78 4.08
CA VAL A 319 -25.79 12.52 4.70
C VAL A 319 -25.05 12.80 6.00
N VAL A 320 -25.38 12.04 7.03
CA VAL A 320 -24.66 12.01 8.30
C VAL A 320 -24.01 10.63 8.43
N ILE A 321 -22.72 10.61 8.72
CA ILE A 321 -21.94 9.39 8.96
C ILE A 321 -21.60 9.37 10.46
N ILE A 322 -21.94 8.29 11.14
CA ILE A 322 -21.62 8.08 12.56
C ILE A 322 -20.36 7.23 12.66
N GLY A 323 -19.32 7.82 13.20
CA GLY A 323 -17.97 7.24 13.33
C GLY A 323 -16.99 7.88 12.36
N GLY A 324 -16.00 8.60 12.90
CA GLY A 324 -14.91 9.29 12.17
C GLY A 324 -13.59 8.48 12.13
N GLY A 325 -13.67 7.17 12.30
CA GLY A 325 -12.55 6.25 12.07
C GLY A 325 -12.35 5.97 10.60
N LEU A 326 -11.40 5.06 10.29
CA LEU A 326 -10.98 4.72 8.92
C LEU A 326 -12.15 4.46 7.97
N VAL A 327 -13.09 3.59 8.34
CA VAL A 327 -14.21 3.20 7.48
C VAL A 327 -15.19 4.35 7.24
N GLY A 328 -15.51 5.12 8.29
CA GLY A 328 -16.43 6.26 8.15
C GLY A 328 -15.89 7.35 7.23
N LEU A 329 -14.60 7.64 7.33
CA LEU A 329 -13.93 8.61 6.46
C LEU A 329 -13.85 8.11 5.00
N GLU A 330 -13.59 6.81 4.78
CA GLU A 330 -13.60 6.21 3.45
C GLU A 330 -14.99 6.24 2.80
N VAL A 331 -16.04 6.01 3.57
CA VAL A 331 -17.42 6.20 3.10
C VAL A 331 -17.70 7.66 2.76
N ALA A 332 -17.22 8.60 3.58
CA ALA A 332 -17.38 10.02 3.32
C ALA A 332 -16.77 10.44 1.98
N GLU A 333 -15.53 10.04 1.73
CA GLU A 333 -14.87 10.26 0.44
C GLU A 333 -15.58 9.54 -0.72
N TYR A 334 -16.06 8.29 -0.50
CA TYR A 334 -16.74 7.49 -1.54
C TYR A 334 -18.05 8.11 -2.01
N ILE A 335 -18.78 8.77 -1.09
CA ILE A 335 -20.05 9.43 -1.42
C ILE A 335 -19.88 10.92 -1.78
N SER A 336 -18.68 11.44 -1.71
CA SER A 336 -18.37 12.79 -2.19
C SER A 336 -18.74 12.92 -3.67
N GLY A 337 -19.39 14.04 -4.02
CA GLY A 337 -19.98 14.24 -5.34
C GLY A 337 -21.28 13.49 -5.64
N LYS A 338 -21.77 12.64 -4.71
CA LYS A 338 -23.09 11.98 -4.79
C LYS A 338 -24.09 12.59 -3.81
N ALA A 339 -23.62 13.06 -2.66
CA ALA A 339 -24.41 13.74 -1.64
C ALA A 339 -24.27 15.25 -1.72
N ASP A 340 -25.33 15.99 -1.39
CA ASP A 340 -25.33 17.47 -1.38
C ASP A 340 -24.52 18.03 -0.20
N LYS A 341 -24.51 17.32 0.91
CA LYS A 341 -23.77 17.67 2.12
C LYS A 341 -23.43 16.42 2.91
N ILE A 342 -22.17 16.34 3.35
CA ILE A 342 -21.68 15.24 4.17
C ILE A 342 -21.21 15.79 5.52
N THR A 343 -21.65 15.14 6.61
CA THR A 343 -21.20 15.45 7.95
C THR A 343 -20.81 14.15 8.64
N VAL A 344 -19.59 14.06 9.12
CA VAL A 344 -19.07 12.96 9.94
C VAL A 344 -19.16 13.36 11.41
N ILE A 345 -19.79 12.53 12.23
CA ILE A 345 -19.88 12.71 13.69
C ILE A 345 -19.00 11.67 14.36
N GLU A 346 -18.07 12.12 15.21
CA GLU A 346 -17.17 11.28 15.98
C GLU A 346 -17.38 11.52 17.47
N MET A 347 -17.39 10.46 18.26
CA MET A 347 -17.54 10.53 19.72
C MET A 347 -16.25 10.95 20.42
N LEU A 348 -15.10 10.66 19.79
CA LEU A 348 -13.79 11.04 20.30
C LEU A 348 -13.48 12.50 19.98
N ASP A 349 -12.43 13.03 20.60
CA ASP A 349 -11.94 14.40 20.45
C ASP A 349 -11.37 14.74 19.08
N GLN A 350 -11.20 13.75 18.21
CA GLN A 350 -10.73 13.93 16.82
C GLN A 350 -11.14 12.76 15.93
N VAL A 351 -11.34 13.04 14.65
CA VAL A 351 -11.47 12.03 13.60
C VAL A 351 -10.10 11.43 13.21
N ALA A 352 -10.10 10.33 12.50
CA ALA A 352 -8.88 9.68 12.00
C ALA A 352 -7.88 9.29 13.11
N LYS A 353 -8.36 8.94 14.31
CA LYS A 353 -7.51 8.58 15.44
C LYS A 353 -6.81 7.23 15.25
N ASP A 354 -7.44 6.35 14.50
CA ASP A 354 -6.97 5.01 14.14
C ASP A 354 -6.11 4.95 12.86
N LEU A 355 -5.90 6.09 12.18
CA LEU A 355 -5.07 6.16 10.99
C LEU A 355 -3.59 6.39 11.33
N GLY A 356 -2.70 5.68 10.62
CA GLY A 356 -1.27 5.99 10.63
C GLY A 356 -0.99 7.40 10.11
N GLN A 357 0.09 8.00 10.62
CA GLN A 357 0.41 9.42 10.42
C GLN A 357 0.34 9.89 8.96
N LEU A 358 0.95 9.15 8.04
CA LEU A 358 1.06 9.58 6.64
C LEU A 358 -0.30 9.54 5.93
N ARG A 359 -1.07 8.50 6.18
CA ARG A 359 -2.44 8.40 5.65
C ARG A 359 -3.36 9.44 6.23
N LYS A 360 -3.22 9.74 7.54
CA LYS A 360 -4.01 10.78 8.19
C LYS A 360 -3.84 12.13 7.51
N ILE A 361 -2.61 12.52 7.16
CA ILE A 361 -2.36 13.77 6.42
C ILE A 361 -3.16 13.78 5.11
N CYS A 362 -3.03 12.74 4.28
CA CYS A 362 -3.72 12.66 3.00
C CYS A 362 -5.25 12.69 3.16
N VAL A 363 -5.79 11.89 4.09
CA VAL A 363 -7.25 11.83 4.32
C VAL A 363 -7.78 13.18 4.79
N MET A 364 -7.10 13.86 5.73
CA MET A 364 -7.53 15.17 6.21
C MET A 364 -7.51 16.24 5.10
N GLU A 365 -6.49 16.22 4.23
CA GLU A 365 -6.45 17.09 3.05
C GLU A 365 -7.62 16.83 2.09
N ASN A 366 -7.95 15.55 1.86
CA ASN A 366 -9.07 15.16 1.00
C ASN A 366 -10.42 15.61 1.58
N LEU A 367 -10.65 15.38 2.88
CA LEU A 367 -11.88 15.83 3.56
C LEU A 367 -12.07 17.34 3.42
N PHE A 368 -10.97 18.09 3.57
CA PHE A 368 -11.00 19.55 3.40
C PHE A 368 -11.31 19.95 1.96
N ALA A 369 -10.62 19.34 0.97
CA ALA A 369 -10.82 19.62 -0.45
C ALA A 369 -12.25 19.30 -0.92
N GLU A 370 -12.85 18.23 -0.37
CA GLU A 370 -14.20 17.78 -0.69
C GLU A 370 -15.28 18.45 0.18
N SER A 371 -14.92 19.42 1.02
CA SER A 371 -15.84 20.16 1.91
C SER A 371 -16.67 19.26 2.83
N ILE A 372 -16.08 18.16 3.31
CA ILE A 372 -16.71 17.23 4.26
C ILE A 372 -16.59 17.80 5.67
N ASN A 373 -17.73 18.01 6.33
CA ASN A 373 -17.76 18.53 7.69
C ASN A 373 -17.48 17.42 8.71
N THR A 374 -16.75 17.72 9.76
CA THR A 374 -16.52 16.82 10.91
C THR A 374 -16.98 17.49 12.19
N ILE A 375 -17.62 16.73 13.09
CA ILE A 375 -18.06 17.14 14.43
C ILE A 375 -17.51 16.09 15.40
N THR A 376 -16.79 16.56 16.44
CA THR A 376 -16.23 15.74 17.52
C THR A 376 -16.80 16.14 18.87
#